data_9f8d5a4702553d7e72ddd5a4e7125ea9
#
_entry.id   9f8d5a4702553d7e72ddd5a4e7125ea9
#
_cell.length_a   1.000
_cell.length_b   1.000
_cell.length_c   1.000
_cell.angle_alpha   90.00
_cell.angle_beta   90.00
_cell.angle_gamma   90.00
#
_symmetry.space_group_name_H-M   'P 1'
#
loop_
_entity.id
_entity.type
_entity.pdbx_description
1 polymer ?
#
loop_
_entity_poly.entity_id
_entity_poly.type
_entity_poly.pdbx_seq_one_letter_code
_entity_poly.pdbx_strand_id
1 'polypeptide(L)'
;MADRQLYLVFGNPLTPEQDGEFNNWYDETHLPDVLAAVPGVLSAQRYKVNQLDRDAGTPPKYSYLTVYEFEGDANEVMATIGGAVASGAIRMDDAPFDRYKVNMAFWTPVTEKIESA
;
A
#
# COMPACT_ATOMS: atom_id res chain seq x y z
N MET A 1 21.97 -12.25 5.31
CA MET A 1 21.30 -10.96 5.30
C MET A 1 19.87 -11.18 4.84
N ALA A 2 18.91 -10.75 5.62
CA ALA A 2 17.53 -10.90 5.22
C ALA A 2 17.21 -9.98 4.03
N ASP A 3 16.65 -10.53 2.99
CA ASP A 3 16.23 -9.74 1.84
C ASP A 3 15.00 -8.92 2.21
N ARG A 4 14.99 -7.67 1.80
CA ARG A 4 13.83 -6.82 1.95
C ARG A 4 12.78 -7.24 0.95
N GLN A 5 11.57 -7.41 1.43
CA GLN A 5 10.42 -7.78 0.64
C GLN A 5 9.50 -6.58 0.49
N LEU A 6 8.61 -6.65 -0.48
CA LEU A 6 7.65 -5.59 -0.74
C LEU A 6 6.23 -6.11 -0.52
N TYR A 7 5.40 -5.25 0.06
CA TYR A 7 3.97 -5.44 0.12
C TYR A 7 3.34 -4.32 -0.71
N LEU A 8 2.72 -4.68 -1.82
CA LEU A 8 2.14 -3.72 -2.76
C LEU A 8 0.63 -3.69 -2.61
N VAL A 9 0.08 -2.50 -2.42
CA VAL A 9 -1.36 -2.30 -2.30
C VAL A 9 -1.80 -1.33 -3.38
N PHE A 10 -2.54 -1.84 -4.37
CA PHE A 10 -3.15 -1.04 -5.43
C PHE A 10 -4.58 -0.71 -5.02
N GLY A 11 -5.00 0.53 -5.18
CA GLY A 11 -6.33 0.94 -4.77
C GLY A 11 -6.80 2.23 -5.40
N ASN A 12 -8.04 2.57 -5.07
CA ASN A 12 -8.72 3.76 -5.56
C ASN A 12 -9.48 4.44 -4.43
N PRO A 13 -9.70 5.77 -4.50
CA PRO A 13 -10.68 6.40 -3.62
C PRO A 13 -12.06 5.77 -3.83
N LEU A 14 -12.92 5.87 -2.81
CA LEU A 14 -14.27 5.31 -2.86
C LEU A 14 -15.05 5.90 -4.03
N THR A 15 -14.95 7.21 -4.23
CA THR A 15 -15.47 7.93 -5.39
C THR A 15 -14.42 8.88 -5.90
N PRO A 16 -14.48 9.32 -7.17
CA PRO A 16 -13.52 10.31 -7.70
C PRO A 16 -13.50 11.62 -6.91
N GLU A 17 -14.64 12.04 -6.37
CA GLU A 17 -14.78 13.26 -5.59
C GLU A 17 -14.05 13.18 -4.25
N GLN A 18 -13.80 11.97 -3.75
CA GLN A 18 -13.11 11.74 -2.47
C GLN A 18 -11.60 11.57 -2.62
N ASP A 19 -11.04 11.93 -3.78
CA ASP A 19 -9.60 11.80 -4.01
C ASP A 19 -8.77 12.52 -2.94
N GLY A 20 -9.14 13.75 -2.59
CA GLY A 20 -8.45 14.51 -1.55
C GLY A 20 -8.54 13.85 -0.17
N GLU A 21 -9.74 13.41 0.22
CA GLU A 21 -9.95 12.70 1.48
C GLU A 21 -9.15 11.40 1.54
N PHE A 22 -9.12 10.66 0.43
CA PHE A 22 -8.38 9.41 0.30
C PHE A 22 -6.89 9.62 0.53
N ASN A 23 -6.31 10.64 -0.11
CA ASN A 23 -4.89 10.97 0.06
C ASN A 23 -4.57 11.42 1.48
N ASN A 24 -5.42 12.28 2.07
CA ASN A 24 -5.22 12.73 3.44
C ASN A 24 -5.33 11.57 4.44
N TRP A 25 -6.30 10.69 4.25
CA TRP A 25 -6.46 9.51 5.11
C TRP A 25 -5.22 8.61 5.06
N TYR A 26 -4.68 8.36 3.86
CA TYR A 26 -3.48 7.56 3.73
C TYR A 26 -2.28 8.21 4.41
N ASP A 27 -2.06 9.49 4.13
CA ASP A 27 -0.84 10.18 4.56
C ASP A 27 -0.88 10.51 6.07
N GLU A 28 -2.03 10.86 6.60
CA GLU A 28 -2.17 11.35 7.97
C GLU A 28 -2.62 10.27 8.97
N THR A 29 -3.29 9.23 8.51
CA THR A 29 -3.87 8.21 9.37
C THR A 29 -3.32 6.82 9.09
N HIS A 30 -3.52 6.31 7.89
CA HIS A 30 -3.27 4.91 7.58
C HIS A 30 -1.79 4.54 7.60
N LEU A 31 -0.95 5.27 6.88
CA LEU A 31 0.48 4.97 6.86
C LEU A 31 1.14 5.11 8.23
N PRO A 32 0.89 6.19 8.99
CA PRO A 32 1.41 6.28 10.35
C PRO A 32 0.95 5.13 11.24
N ASP A 33 -0.31 4.71 11.14
CA ASP A 33 -0.84 3.60 11.92
C ASP A 33 -0.13 2.28 11.58
N VAL A 34 0.06 1.99 10.29
CA VAL A 34 0.74 0.77 9.85
C VAL A 34 2.18 0.74 10.35
N LEU A 35 2.91 1.84 10.18
CA LEU A 35 4.31 1.91 10.60
C LEU A 35 4.46 1.77 12.11
N ALA A 36 3.50 2.28 12.88
CA ALA A 36 3.52 2.15 14.34
C ALA A 36 3.12 0.76 14.83
N ALA A 37 2.14 0.12 14.15
CA ALA A 37 1.55 -1.12 14.62
C ALA A 37 2.24 -2.38 14.11
N VAL A 38 3.05 -2.29 13.05
CA VAL A 38 3.65 -3.44 12.38
C VAL A 38 5.17 -3.29 12.35
N PRO A 39 5.88 -3.82 13.37
CA PRO A 39 7.33 -3.62 13.49
C PRO A 39 8.16 -4.13 12.31
N GLY A 40 7.66 -5.13 11.60
CA GLY A 40 8.34 -5.67 10.42
C GLY A 40 8.30 -4.74 9.20
N VAL A 41 7.41 -3.77 9.18
CA VAL A 41 7.32 -2.78 8.09
C VAL A 41 8.33 -1.67 8.34
N LEU A 42 9.26 -1.50 7.41
CA LEU A 42 10.39 -0.57 7.56
C LEU A 42 10.12 0.79 6.96
N SER A 43 9.34 0.83 5.88
CA SER A 43 9.03 2.07 5.16
C SER A 43 7.77 1.93 4.34
N ALA A 44 7.23 3.06 3.93
CA ALA A 44 6.07 3.11 3.04
C ALA A 44 6.23 4.30 2.10
N GLN A 45 5.83 4.10 0.85
CA GLN A 45 5.81 5.17 -0.14
C GLN A 45 4.60 4.98 -1.04
N ARG A 46 3.94 6.09 -1.36
CA ARG A 46 2.76 6.07 -2.21
C ARG A 46 3.10 6.61 -3.60
N TYR A 47 2.41 6.05 -4.58
CA TYR A 47 2.57 6.42 -5.99
C TYR A 47 1.21 6.64 -6.61
N LYS A 48 1.12 7.61 -7.50
CA LYS A 48 -0.05 7.81 -8.35
C LYS A 48 0.28 7.31 -9.75
N VAL A 49 -0.71 6.70 -10.41
CA VAL A 49 -0.53 6.26 -11.79
C VAL A 49 -0.17 7.44 -12.69
N ASN A 50 0.80 7.23 -13.57
CA ASN A 50 1.16 8.18 -14.61
C ASN A 50 0.64 7.65 -15.94
N GLN A 51 -0.53 8.13 -16.35
CA GLN A 51 -1.16 7.67 -17.58
C GLN A 51 -0.51 8.39 -18.77
N LEU A 52 0.05 7.59 -19.67
CA LEU A 52 0.68 8.10 -20.87
C LEU A 52 -0.35 8.52 -21.93
N ASP A 53 0.01 9.43 -22.81
CA ASP A 53 -0.88 9.90 -23.87
C ASP A 53 -1.35 8.76 -24.78
N ARG A 54 -0.49 7.77 -25.06
CA ARG A 54 -0.85 6.60 -25.87
C ARG A 54 -1.99 5.78 -25.26
N ASP A 55 -2.24 5.92 -23.96
CA ASP A 55 -3.26 5.20 -23.21
C ASP A 55 -4.49 6.05 -22.95
N ALA A 56 -4.57 7.25 -23.57
CA ALA A 56 -5.71 8.13 -23.43
C ALA A 56 -6.99 7.42 -23.85
N GLY A 57 -8.03 7.52 -23.05
CA GLY A 57 -9.29 6.82 -23.27
C GLY A 57 -9.36 5.41 -22.67
N THR A 58 -8.25 4.89 -22.14
CA THR A 58 -8.22 3.63 -21.42
C THR A 58 -7.89 3.91 -19.95
N PRO A 59 -8.90 4.09 -19.09
CA PRO A 59 -8.63 4.43 -17.69
C PRO A 59 -7.89 3.29 -17.00
N PRO A 60 -6.92 3.61 -16.13
CA PRO A 60 -6.21 2.60 -15.37
C PRO A 60 -7.17 1.93 -14.36
N LYS A 61 -6.95 0.64 -14.11
CA LYS A 61 -7.76 -0.09 -13.14
C LYS A 61 -7.56 0.47 -11.73
N TYR A 62 -6.32 0.86 -11.40
CA TYR A 62 -5.95 1.43 -10.11
C TYR A 62 -5.25 2.75 -10.32
N SER A 63 -5.62 3.76 -9.52
CA SER A 63 -5.02 5.09 -9.61
C SER A 63 -3.84 5.26 -8.65
N TYR A 64 -3.79 4.46 -7.59
CA TYR A 64 -2.79 4.60 -6.54
C TYR A 64 -2.17 3.27 -6.17
N LEU A 65 -0.89 3.34 -5.77
CA LEU A 65 -0.10 2.22 -5.28
C LEU A 65 0.60 2.66 -4.00
N THR A 66 0.53 1.81 -2.98
CA THR A 66 1.36 1.96 -1.79
C THR A 66 2.38 0.82 -1.79
N VAL A 67 3.65 1.16 -1.62
CA VAL A 67 4.75 0.21 -1.52
C VAL A 67 5.27 0.22 -0.09
N TYR A 68 5.13 -0.90 0.60
CA TYR A 68 5.74 -1.11 1.91
C TYR A 68 6.96 -2.00 1.75
N GLU A 69 8.08 -1.59 2.34
CA GLU A 69 9.22 -2.49 2.53
C GLU A 69 9.08 -3.16 3.88
N PHE A 70 9.34 -4.46 3.94
CA PHE A 70 9.28 -5.18 5.20
C PHE A 70 10.35 -6.26 5.29
N GLU A 71 10.60 -6.70 6.52
CA GLU A 71 11.46 -7.83 6.84
C GLU A 71 10.63 -8.86 7.60
N GLY A 72 11.01 -10.13 7.44
CA GLY A 72 10.36 -11.22 8.15
C GLY A 72 9.44 -12.03 7.24
N ASP A 73 8.66 -12.90 7.86
CA ASP A 73 7.74 -13.79 7.15
C ASP A 73 6.48 -13.03 6.74
N ALA A 74 6.11 -13.11 5.47
CA ALA A 74 4.95 -12.41 4.93
C ALA A 74 3.64 -12.82 5.63
N ASN A 75 3.50 -14.10 5.99
CA ASN A 75 2.30 -14.57 6.71
C ASN A 75 2.22 -13.95 8.10
N GLU A 76 3.33 -13.81 8.79
CA GLU A 76 3.38 -13.18 10.11
C GLU A 76 3.08 -11.69 10.01
N VAL A 77 3.63 -11.00 9.02
CA VAL A 77 3.34 -9.58 8.77
C VAL A 77 1.86 -9.39 8.50
N MET A 78 1.28 -10.22 7.63
CA MET A 78 -0.15 -10.13 7.33
C MET A 78 -1.02 -10.39 8.57
N ALA A 79 -0.65 -11.37 9.39
CA ALA A 79 -1.36 -11.65 10.64
C ALA A 79 -1.28 -10.47 11.61
N THR A 80 -0.14 -9.82 11.70
CA THR A 80 0.05 -8.63 12.53
C THR A 80 -0.81 -7.47 12.03
N ILE A 81 -0.86 -7.24 10.72
CA ILE A 81 -1.73 -6.23 10.12
C ILE A 81 -3.20 -6.53 10.47
N GLY A 82 -3.64 -7.77 10.24
CA GLY A 82 -5.01 -8.17 10.53
C GLY A 82 -5.40 -7.98 12.01
N GLY A 83 -4.50 -8.34 12.92
CA GLY A 83 -4.70 -8.13 14.35
C GLY A 83 -4.76 -6.65 14.72
N ALA A 84 -3.92 -5.82 14.11
CA ALA A 84 -3.91 -4.39 14.35
C ALA A 84 -5.18 -3.69 13.80
N VAL A 85 -5.69 -4.16 12.66
CA VAL A 85 -6.99 -3.67 12.15
C VAL A 85 -8.12 -4.07 13.11
N ALA A 86 -8.13 -5.32 13.55
CA ALA A 86 -9.18 -5.82 14.45
C ALA A 86 -9.18 -5.09 15.80
N SER A 87 -8.01 -4.72 16.32
CA SER A 87 -7.87 -4.00 17.61
C SER A 87 -8.10 -2.50 17.50
N GLY A 88 -8.14 -1.95 16.31
CA GLY A 88 -8.26 -0.51 16.08
C GLY A 88 -6.92 0.23 16.07
N ALA A 89 -5.80 -0.47 16.22
CA ALA A 89 -4.47 0.14 16.12
C ALA A 89 -4.21 0.68 14.71
N ILE A 90 -4.74 0.00 13.68
CA ILE A 90 -4.81 0.51 12.31
C ILE A 90 -6.28 0.88 12.07
N ARG A 91 -6.55 2.18 11.98
CA ARG A 91 -7.92 2.70 11.83
C ARG A 91 -8.40 2.53 10.40
N MET A 92 -9.45 1.74 10.21
CA MET A 92 -10.04 1.46 8.90
C MET A 92 -11.50 1.90 8.80
N ASP A 93 -12.12 2.28 9.91
CA ASP A 93 -13.51 2.70 9.92
C ASP A 93 -13.68 3.98 9.10
N ASP A 94 -14.71 4.01 8.28
CA ASP A 94 -15.02 5.14 7.38
C ASP A 94 -13.87 5.54 6.44
N ALA A 95 -12.94 4.63 6.20
CA ALA A 95 -11.84 4.87 5.27
C ALA A 95 -12.38 5.13 3.86
N PRO A 96 -11.94 6.21 3.18
CA PRO A 96 -12.49 6.62 1.89
C PRO A 96 -11.88 5.88 0.71
N PHE A 97 -11.76 4.56 0.80
CA PHE A 97 -11.23 3.74 -0.30
C PHE A 97 -12.25 2.72 -0.78
N ASP A 98 -12.15 2.33 -2.05
CA ASP A 98 -13.00 1.33 -2.66
C ASP A 98 -12.56 -0.06 -2.24
N ARG A 99 -13.29 -0.66 -1.29
CA ARG A 99 -12.97 -1.97 -0.72
C ARG A 99 -13.13 -3.12 -1.71
N TYR A 100 -13.86 -2.92 -2.77
CA TYR A 100 -14.13 -3.94 -3.78
C TYR A 100 -13.13 -3.91 -4.93
N LYS A 101 -12.31 -2.86 -5.02
CA LYS A 101 -11.27 -2.69 -6.03
C LYS A 101 -9.93 -2.44 -5.35
N VAL A 102 -9.40 -3.47 -4.72
CA VAL A 102 -8.10 -3.45 -4.07
C VAL A 102 -7.34 -4.68 -4.53
N ASN A 103 -6.08 -4.52 -4.86
CA ASN A 103 -5.18 -5.63 -5.13
C ASN A 103 -4.00 -5.54 -4.17
N MET A 104 -3.76 -6.60 -3.43
CA MET A 104 -2.69 -6.66 -2.44
C MET A 104 -1.87 -7.92 -2.67
N ALA A 105 -0.55 -7.78 -2.66
CA ALA A 105 0.33 -8.93 -2.80
C ALA A 105 1.68 -8.65 -2.15
N PHE A 106 2.31 -9.73 -1.69
CA PHE A 106 3.67 -9.70 -1.19
C PHE A 106 4.61 -10.14 -2.29
N TRP A 107 5.74 -9.45 -2.41
CA TRP A 107 6.71 -9.66 -3.46
C TRP A 107 8.07 -9.89 -2.86
N THR A 108 8.69 -10.99 -3.22
CA THR A 108 10.03 -11.37 -2.76
C THR A 108 11.03 -11.10 -3.88
N PRO A 109 12.17 -10.46 -3.60
CA PRO A 109 13.16 -10.24 -4.64
C PRO A 109 13.74 -11.56 -5.13
N VAL A 110 13.94 -11.68 -6.43
CA VAL A 110 14.58 -12.85 -7.06
C VAL A 110 16.01 -12.56 -7.50
N THR A 111 16.41 -11.31 -7.42
CA THR A 111 17.79 -10.86 -7.68
C THR A 111 18.17 -9.81 -6.65
N GLU A 112 19.47 -9.57 -6.53
CA GLU A 112 19.91 -8.36 -5.85
C GLU A 112 19.57 -7.14 -6.71
N LYS A 113 19.48 -5.98 -6.08
CA LYS A 113 19.24 -4.74 -6.79
C LYS A 113 20.40 -4.45 -7.73
N ILE A 114 20.10 -4.23 -9.01
CA ILE A 114 21.11 -3.94 -10.03
C ILE A 114 21.06 -2.43 -10.29
N GLU A 115 22.19 -1.79 -10.06
CA GLU A 115 22.31 -0.34 -10.23
C GLU A 115 22.85 0.00 -11.61
N SER A 116 22.57 1.25 -12.07
CA SER A 116 23.19 1.78 -13.28
C SER A 116 24.69 1.93 -13.07
N ALA A 117 25.47 1.63 -14.14
CA ALA A 117 26.90 1.80 -14.10
C ALA A 117 27.30 3.30 -14.09
#